data_85d6b0f9736564607199ad0f80c529ad
#
_entry.id   85d6b0f9736564607199ad0f80c529ad
#
_cell.length_a   1.000
_cell.length_b   1.000
_cell.length_c   1.000
_cell.angle_alpha   90.00
_cell.angle_beta   90.00
_cell.angle_gamma   90.00
#
_symmetry.space_group_name_H-M   'P 1'
#
loop_
_entity.id
_entity.type
_entity.pdbx_description
1 polymer ?
#
loop_
_entity_poly.entity_id
_entity_poly.type
_entity_poly.pdbx_seq_one_letter_code
_entity_poly.pdbx_strand_id
1 'polypeptide(L)'
;SHEHIHMLPILFSLVLDLAKSYNIPYVRMTRADWIQPFTGASLIRNTLMQTMQTLNQRHIKKPAPLFLGLGHSGRLNYEVLSRILSTLKEGQCYELMCHVGHFDSREILNPKQVLYHNWVEELDLFTSQKTQELFHRYNVELTHYHNL
;
A
#
# COMPACT_ATOMS: atom_id res chain seq x y z
N SER A 1 3.20 -3.72 -9.68
CA SER A 1 2.14 -4.66 -10.10
C SER A 1 1.01 -4.66 -9.08
N HIS A 2 -0.22 -4.83 -9.54
CA HIS A 2 -1.41 -4.77 -8.70
C HIS A 2 -1.38 -5.84 -7.60
N GLU A 3 -1.15 -7.09 -7.94
CA GLU A 3 -1.17 -8.23 -7.02
C GLU A 3 0.16 -8.44 -6.26
N HIS A 4 1.04 -7.46 -6.25
CA HIS A 4 2.40 -7.56 -5.68
C HIS A 4 3.24 -8.72 -6.24
N ILE A 5 2.92 -9.24 -7.42
CA ILE A 5 3.63 -10.36 -8.08
C ILE A 5 5.13 -10.03 -8.27
N HIS A 6 5.47 -8.75 -8.46
CA HIS A 6 6.86 -8.31 -8.54
C HIS A 6 7.69 -8.64 -7.30
N MET A 7 7.04 -8.92 -6.15
CA MET A 7 7.72 -9.32 -4.91
C MET A 7 8.22 -10.77 -4.93
N LEU A 8 7.80 -11.60 -5.89
CA LEU A 8 8.37 -12.94 -6.06
C LEU A 8 9.89 -12.81 -6.33
N PRO A 9 10.76 -13.50 -5.56
CA PRO A 9 12.21 -13.26 -5.62
C PRO A 9 12.83 -13.40 -7.02
N ILE A 10 12.31 -14.33 -7.84
CA ILE A 10 12.75 -14.50 -9.23
C ILE A 10 12.38 -13.31 -10.10
N LEU A 11 11.20 -12.70 -9.88
CA LEU A 11 10.72 -11.56 -10.65
C LEU A 11 11.29 -10.24 -10.14
N PHE A 12 11.61 -10.16 -8.85
CA PHE A 12 12.03 -8.91 -8.23
C PHE A 12 13.34 -8.38 -8.82
N SER A 13 14.34 -9.26 -9.03
CA SER A 13 15.60 -8.89 -9.68
C SER A 13 15.38 -8.40 -11.12
N LEU A 14 14.53 -9.10 -11.88
CA LEU A 14 14.18 -8.69 -13.25
C LEU A 14 13.50 -7.32 -13.28
N VAL A 15 12.59 -7.05 -12.34
CA VAL A 15 11.93 -5.75 -12.24
C VAL A 15 12.91 -4.63 -11.89
N LEU A 16 13.92 -4.90 -11.04
CA LEU A 16 14.97 -3.93 -10.73
C LEU A 16 15.85 -3.65 -11.95
N ASP A 17 16.19 -4.68 -12.74
CA ASP A 17 16.97 -4.50 -13.98
C ASP A 17 16.19 -3.68 -15.02
N LEU A 18 14.90 -3.95 -15.18
CA LEU A 18 14.02 -3.16 -16.04
C LEU A 18 13.90 -1.71 -15.53
N ALA A 19 13.70 -1.51 -14.23
CA ALA A 19 13.62 -0.18 -13.64
C ALA A 19 14.91 0.63 -13.93
N LYS A 20 16.06 0.00 -13.80
CA LYS A 20 17.34 0.60 -14.15
C LYS A 20 17.43 0.95 -15.65
N SER A 21 17.01 0.06 -16.54
CA SER A 21 17.06 0.25 -18.00
C SER A 21 16.13 1.39 -18.45
N TYR A 22 15.02 1.59 -17.76
CA TYR A 22 14.04 2.66 -18.06
C TYR A 22 14.19 3.90 -17.18
N ASN A 23 15.28 4.01 -16.40
CA ASN A 23 15.53 5.11 -15.46
C ASN A 23 14.37 5.34 -14.47
N ILE A 24 13.72 4.27 -14.01
CA ILE A 24 12.69 4.34 -12.98
C ILE A 24 13.39 4.41 -11.62
N PRO A 25 13.29 5.52 -10.87
CA PRO A 25 14.11 5.75 -9.69
C PRO A 25 13.75 4.87 -8.49
N TYR A 26 12.49 4.41 -8.42
CA TYR A 26 11.99 3.64 -7.29
C TYR A 26 11.17 2.43 -7.75
N VAL A 27 11.43 1.29 -7.13
CA VAL A 27 10.58 0.10 -7.22
C VAL A 27 9.98 -0.14 -5.85
N ARG A 28 8.66 -0.28 -5.80
CA ARG A 28 7.93 -0.54 -4.56
C ARG A 28 8.48 -1.82 -3.89
N MET A 29 8.85 -1.69 -2.63
CA MET A 29 9.08 -2.81 -1.74
C MET A 29 7.87 -2.99 -0.85
N THR A 30 6.97 -3.88 -1.23
CA THR A 30 5.81 -4.20 -0.39
C THR A 30 6.28 -4.79 0.93
N ARG A 31 5.76 -4.27 2.02
CA ARG A 31 6.11 -4.68 3.38
C ARG A 31 4.87 -5.18 4.11
N ALA A 32 5.07 -6.12 5.02
CA ALA A 32 4.05 -6.44 5.99
C ALA A 32 3.80 -5.22 6.89
N ASP A 33 2.54 -4.93 7.16
CA ASP A 33 2.16 -4.02 8.23
C ASP A 33 1.40 -4.78 9.33
N TRP A 34 1.75 -4.50 10.57
CA TRP A 34 1.19 -5.19 11.73
C TRP A 34 0.22 -4.28 12.49
N ILE A 35 -0.62 -3.55 11.74
CA ILE A 35 -1.62 -2.62 12.28
C ILE A 35 -2.94 -3.38 12.48
N GLN A 36 -3.42 -3.38 13.72
CA GLN A 36 -4.70 -4.04 14.06
C GLN A 36 -5.92 -3.25 13.55
N PRO A 37 -7.08 -3.90 13.34
CA PRO A 37 -7.38 -5.29 13.63
C PRO A 37 -6.90 -6.26 12.54
N PHE A 38 -6.55 -7.49 12.93
CA PHE A 38 -6.15 -8.55 12.01
C PHE A 38 -7.31 -9.50 11.69
N THR A 39 -7.32 -9.98 10.45
CA THR A 39 -8.10 -11.16 10.03
C THR A 39 -7.14 -12.32 9.75
N GLY A 40 -7.65 -13.56 9.69
CA GLY A 40 -6.81 -14.70 9.30
C GLY A 40 -6.15 -14.50 7.93
N ALA A 41 -6.88 -13.92 6.97
CA ALA A 41 -6.36 -13.61 5.64
C ALA A 41 -5.27 -12.53 5.68
N SER A 42 -5.40 -11.50 6.53
CA SER A 42 -4.36 -10.46 6.67
C SER A 42 -3.09 -10.99 7.32
N LEU A 43 -3.20 -11.92 8.28
CA LEU A 43 -2.04 -12.56 8.88
C LEU A 43 -1.25 -13.40 7.87
N ILE A 44 -1.94 -14.22 7.07
CA ILE A 44 -1.29 -15.03 6.02
C ILE A 44 -0.59 -14.11 5.01
N ARG A 45 -1.27 -13.07 4.55
CA ARG A 45 -0.72 -12.10 3.59
C ARG A 45 0.51 -11.38 4.14
N ASN A 46 0.44 -10.89 5.38
CA ASN A 46 1.55 -10.22 6.02
C ASN A 46 2.76 -11.14 6.21
N THR A 47 2.54 -12.38 6.64
CA THR A 47 3.63 -13.37 6.80
C THR A 47 4.30 -13.67 5.46
N LEU A 48 3.52 -13.87 4.39
CA LEU A 48 4.04 -14.11 3.05
C LEU A 48 4.86 -12.90 2.56
N MET A 49 4.33 -11.68 2.71
CA MET A 49 5.05 -10.47 2.28
C MET A 49 6.31 -10.22 3.12
N GLN A 50 6.28 -10.50 4.42
CA GLN A 50 7.48 -10.40 5.27
C GLN A 50 8.59 -11.34 4.77
N THR A 51 8.24 -12.57 4.40
CA THR A 51 9.20 -13.53 3.85
C THR A 51 9.78 -13.02 2.52
N MET A 52 8.92 -12.58 1.59
CA MET A 52 9.36 -12.04 0.30
C MET A 52 10.23 -10.78 0.47
N GLN A 53 9.84 -9.89 1.38
CA GLN A 53 10.62 -8.71 1.71
C GLN A 53 12.03 -9.10 2.19
N THR A 54 12.14 -10.03 3.13
CA THR A 54 13.42 -10.48 3.68
C THR A 54 14.32 -11.06 2.58
N LEU A 55 13.75 -11.85 1.67
CA LEU A 55 14.49 -12.42 0.54
C LEU A 55 14.97 -11.37 -0.46
N ASN A 56 14.17 -10.33 -0.70
CA ASN A 56 14.44 -9.28 -1.68
C ASN A 56 15.30 -8.14 -1.13
N GLN A 57 15.37 -7.97 0.19
CA GLN A 57 16.03 -6.82 0.84
C GLN A 57 17.51 -6.66 0.40
N ARG A 58 18.20 -7.75 0.12
CA ARG A 58 19.59 -7.75 -0.36
C ARG A 58 19.77 -7.05 -1.72
N HIS A 59 18.72 -6.94 -2.52
CA HIS A 59 18.76 -6.34 -3.86
C HIS A 59 18.50 -4.83 -3.84
N ILE A 60 18.00 -4.29 -2.74
CA ILE A 60 17.66 -2.87 -2.62
C ILE A 60 18.89 -2.06 -2.24
N LYS A 61 19.27 -1.14 -3.13
CA LYS A 61 20.38 -0.21 -2.91
C LYS A 61 19.94 1.17 -2.46
N LYS A 62 18.71 1.59 -2.84
CA LYS A 62 18.14 2.90 -2.52
C LYS A 62 16.89 2.70 -1.66
N PRO A 63 16.77 3.37 -0.52
CA PRO A 63 15.56 3.27 0.28
C PRO A 63 14.35 3.76 -0.51
N ALA A 64 13.31 2.96 -0.54
CA ALA A 64 12.00 3.33 -1.07
C ALA A 64 11.08 3.77 0.08
N PRO A 65 10.00 4.52 -0.21
CA PRO A 65 8.98 4.80 0.79
C PRO A 65 8.52 3.55 1.54
N LEU A 66 8.23 3.70 2.82
CA LEU A 66 7.75 2.60 3.64
C LEU A 66 6.31 2.26 3.28
N PHE A 67 6.07 1.05 2.82
CA PHE A 67 4.75 0.61 2.35
C PHE A 67 3.81 0.28 3.53
N LEU A 68 2.56 0.77 3.46
CA LEU A 68 1.51 0.61 4.46
C LEU A 68 0.19 0.20 3.80
N GLY A 69 -0.75 -0.34 4.58
CA GLY A 69 -2.10 -0.67 4.15
C GLY A 69 -2.29 -2.10 3.63
N LEU A 70 -1.24 -2.93 3.58
CA LEU A 70 -1.35 -4.30 3.09
C LEU A 70 -2.34 -5.13 3.91
N GLY A 71 -2.30 -5.01 5.23
CA GLY A 71 -3.16 -5.75 6.15
C GLY A 71 -4.65 -5.41 5.98
N HIS A 72 -4.93 -4.20 5.49
CA HIS A 72 -6.27 -3.64 5.33
C HIS A 72 -6.70 -3.45 3.88
N SER A 73 -6.02 -4.14 2.95
CA SER A 73 -6.30 -4.06 1.52
C SER A 73 -7.78 -4.22 1.20
N GLY A 74 -8.37 -3.24 0.50
CA GLY A 74 -9.77 -3.22 0.09
C GLY A 74 -10.77 -2.89 1.20
N ARG A 75 -10.31 -2.55 2.41
CA ARG A 75 -11.16 -2.26 3.59
C ARG A 75 -10.63 -1.12 4.44
N LEU A 76 -9.94 -0.18 3.82
CA LEU A 76 -9.45 0.98 4.52
C LEU A 76 -10.62 1.89 4.92
N ASN A 77 -10.66 2.26 6.18
CA ASN A 77 -11.66 3.18 6.74
C ASN A 77 -11.00 4.22 7.64
N TYR A 78 -11.79 5.16 8.16
CA TYR A 78 -11.29 6.26 8.96
C TYR A 78 -10.53 5.81 10.23
N GLU A 79 -11.02 4.79 10.92
CA GLU A 79 -10.37 4.29 12.15
C GLU A 79 -9.02 3.65 11.85
N VAL A 80 -8.97 2.81 10.79
CA VAL A 80 -7.74 2.19 10.32
C VAL A 80 -6.76 3.25 9.84
N LEU A 81 -7.21 4.22 9.05
CA LEU A 81 -6.37 5.33 8.59
C LEU A 81 -5.80 6.12 9.77
N SER A 82 -6.62 6.47 10.76
CA SER A 82 -6.17 7.17 11.96
C SER A 82 -5.11 6.38 12.74
N ARG A 83 -5.28 5.06 12.85
CA ARG A 83 -4.27 4.19 13.48
C ARG A 83 -2.97 4.14 12.66
N ILE A 84 -3.06 4.01 11.34
CA ILE A 84 -1.89 4.06 10.46
C ILE A 84 -1.14 5.38 10.69
N LEU A 85 -1.82 6.52 10.62
CA LEU A 85 -1.20 7.83 10.78
C LEU A 85 -0.56 8.02 12.15
N SER A 86 -1.13 7.45 13.20
CA SER A 86 -0.55 7.51 14.55
C SER A 86 0.77 6.73 14.70
N THR A 87 1.11 5.85 13.76
CA THR A 87 2.36 5.08 13.75
C THR A 87 3.48 5.73 12.93
N LEU A 88 3.17 6.78 12.19
CA LEU A 88 4.14 7.44 11.33
C LEU A 88 5.23 8.12 12.16
N LYS A 89 6.43 8.17 11.58
CA LYS A 89 7.58 8.83 12.20
C LYS A 89 7.96 10.04 11.36
N GLU A 90 8.28 11.13 12.05
CA GLU A 90 8.75 12.35 11.41
C GLU A 90 9.98 12.10 10.53
N GLY A 91 10.03 12.79 9.39
CA GLY A 91 11.12 12.68 8.43
C GLY A 91 11.15 11.39 7.62
N GLN A 92 10.14 10.52 7.76
CA GLN A 92 10.02 9.30 6.97
C GLN A 92 8.99 9.48 5.85
N CYS A 93 9.29 8.91 4.69
CA CYS A 93 8.35 8.84 3.59
C CYS A 93 7.62 7.49 3.57
N TYR A 94 6.30 7.55 3.34
CA TYR A 94 5.42 6.39 3.34
C TYR A 94 4.60 6.32 2.06
N GLU A 95 4.29 5.10 1.62
CA GLU A 95 3.35 4.82 0.55
C GLU A 95 2.17 4.04 1.13
N LEU A 96 0.99 4.65 1.12
CA LEU A 96 -0.24 4.01 1.60
C LEU A 96 -0.99 3.39 0.43
N MET A 97 -1.26 2.08 0.50
CA MET A 97 -2.09 1.38 -0.47
C MET A 97 -3.57 1.66 -0.20
N CYS A 98 -4.29 2.05 -1.24
CA CYS A 98 -5.75 2.19 -1.23
C CYS A 98 -6.34 1.72 -2.57
N HIS A 99 -7.65 1.46 -2.59
CA HIS A 99 -8.40 1.05 -3.77
C HIS A 99 -9.60 1.97 -3.96
N VAL A 100 -9.32 3.18 -4.42
CA VAL A 100 -10.36 4.19 -4.64
C VAL A 100 -11.03 4.00 -6.01
N GLY A 101 -12.35 4.12 -6.08
CA GLY A 101 -13.07 4.02 -7.34
C GLY A 101 -14.57 4.02 -7.17
N HIS A 102 -15.27 4.06 -8.29
CA HIS A 102 -16.70 3.83 -8.34
C HIS A 102 -17.01 2.39 -8.71
N PHE A 103 -18.07 1.84 -8.15
CA PHE A 103 -18.54 0.52 -8.55
C PHE A 103 -19.38 0.61 -9.82
N ASP A 104 -18.97 -0.11 -10.87
CA ASP A 104 -19.79 -0.33 -12.07
C ASP A 104 -20.01 -1.84 -12.26
N SER A 105 -21.28 -2.27 -12.11
CA SER A 105 -21.67 -3.68 -12.26
C SER A 105 -21.49 -4.22 -13.69
N ARG A 106 -21.31 -3.35 -14.70
CA ARG A 106 -21.05 -3.75 -16.07
C ARG A 106 -19.57 -4.10 -16.31
N GLU A 107 -18.67 -3.52 -15.51
CA GLU A 107 -17.23 -3.74 -15.62
C GLU A 107 -16.73 -4.77 -14.60
N ILE A 108 -17.26 -4.74 -13.38
CA ILE A 108 -16.82 -5.61 -12.29
C ILE A 108 -17.75 -6.83 -12.22
N LEU A 109 -17.41 -7.84 -13.00
CA LEU A 109 -18.20 -9.05 -13.14
C LEU A 109 -17.90 -10.13 -12.08
N ASN A 110 -16.76 -10.05 -11.40
CA ASN A 110 -16.36 -11.03 -10.40
C ASN A 110 -16.93 -10.69 -9.01
N PRO A 111 -17.92 -11.46 -8.50
CA PRO A 111 -18.54 -11.17 -7.22
C PRO A 111 -17.55 -11.22 -6.04
N LYS A 112 -16.46 -11.98 -6.15
CA LYS A 112 -15.42 -12.01 -5.11
C LYS A 112 -14.70 -10.68 -4.97
N GLN A 113 -14.51 -9.94 -6.07
CA GLN A 113 -13.90 -8.61 -6.03
C GLN A 113 -14.82 -7.62 -5.32
N VAL A 114 -16.12 -7.68 -5.59
CA VAL A 114 -17.13 -6.85 -4.92
C VAL A 114 -17.17 -7.07 -3.41
N LEU A 115 -17.04 -8.33 -2.98
CA LEU A 115 -17.01 -8.68 -1.56
C LEU A 115 -15.70 -8.29 -0.87
N TYR A 116 -14.63 -8.17 -1.63
CA TYR A 116 -13.29 -7.89 -1.09
C TYR A 116 -12.97 -6.41 -1.00
N HIS A 117 -13.41 -5.60 -1.98
CA HIS A 117 -13.04 -4.19 -2.09
C HIS A 117 -14.22 -3.25 -1.83
N ASN A 118 -14.01 -2.29 -0.96
CA ASN A 118 -14.94 -1.19 -0.66
C ASN A 118 -14.51 0.09 -1.42
N TRP A 119 -14.47 0.04 -2.76
CA TRP A 119 -13.95 1.13 -3.60
C TRP A 119 -14.57 2.48 -3.32
N VAL A 120 -15.90 2.54 -3.20
CA VAL A 120 -16.65 3.79 -2.97
C VAL A 120 -16.35 4.34 -1.58
N GLU A 121 -16.34 3.48 -0.56
CA GLU A 121 -16.02 3.90 0.81
C GLU A 121 -14.59 4.43 0.93
N GLU A 122 -13.63 3.80 0.25
CA GLU A 122 -12.25 4.30 0.22
C GLU A 122 -12.15 5.61 -0.58
N LEU A 123 -12.93 5.80 -1.65
CA LEU A 123 -12.99 7.06 -2.38
C LEU A 123 -13.55 8.17 -1.49
N ASP A 124 -14.69 7.92 -0.84
CA ASP A 124 -15.34 8.87 0.08
C ASP A 124 -14.41 9.22 1.25
N LEU A 125 -13.69 8.22 1.79
CA LEU A 125 -12.71 8.43 2.83
C LEU A 125 -11.67 9.47 2.40
N PHE A 126 -11.01 9.27 1.25
CA PHE A 126 -9.90 10.13 0.83
C PHE A 126 -10.33 11.48 0.26
N THR A 127 -11.58 11.63 -0.17
CA THR A 127 -12.13 12.91 -0.64
C THR A 127 -12.80 13.71 0.47
N SER A 128 -12.96 13.14 1.67
CA SER A 128 -13.66 13.79 2.79
C SER A 128 -12.80 14.88 3.45
N GLN A 129 -13.44 15.96 3.88
CA GLN A 129 -12.80 16.99 4.70
C GLN A 129 -12.24 16.42 6.01
N LYS A 130 -12.94 15.43 6.60
CA LYS A 130 -12.52 14.76 7.83
C LYS A 130 -11.14 14.08 7.70
N THR A 131 -10.83 13.53 6.52
CA THR A 131 -9.50 12.95 6.25
C THR A 131 -8.44 14.04 6.06
N GLN A 132 -8.77 15.17 5.45
CA GLN A 132 -7.86 16.31 5.36
C GLN A 132 -7.50 16.83 6.75
N GLU A 133 -8.49 16.99 7.63
CA GLU A 133 -8.28 17.38 9.03
C GLU A 133 -7.41 16.36 9.79
N LEU A 134 -7.56 15.07 9.46
CA LEU A 134 -6.74 14.02 10.03
C LEU A 134 -5.28 14.13 9.59
N PHE A 135 -5.01 14.38 8.32
CA PHE A 135 -3.65 14.63 7.82
C PHE A 135 -3.01 15.86 8.50
N HIS A 136 -3.75 16.95 8.65
CA HIS A 136 -3.28 18.11 9.41
C HIS A 136 -2.96 17.78 10.86
N ARG A 137 -3.83 17.02 11.54
CA ARG A 137 -3.64 16.61 12.94
C ARG A 137 -2.34 15.83 13.15
N TYR A 138 -2.00 14.94 12.19
CA TYR A 138 -0.79 14.13 12.26
C TYR A 138 0.42 14.76 11.55
N ASN A 139 0.29 16.02 11.11
CA ASN A 139 1.33 16.74 10.38
C ASN A 139 1.86 15.96 9.15
N VAL A 140 0.91 15.37 8.39
CA VAL A 140 1.23 14.59 7.18
C VAL A 140 1.21 15.50 5.97
N GLU A 141 2.32 15.53 5.24
CA GLU A 141 2.43 16.18 3.94
C GLU A 141 2.25 15.14 2.82
N LEU A 142 1.32 15.41 1.90
CA LEU A 142 1.13 14.55 0.73
C LEU A 142 2.15 14.89 -0.35
N THR A 143 2.79 13.87 -0.90
CA THR A 143 3.80 14.02 -1.93
C THR A 143 3.62 12.98 -3.05
N HIS A 144 4.49 13.01 -4.05
CA HIS A 144 4.52 12.05 -5.15
C HIS A 144 5.97 11.65 -5.48
N TYR A 145 6.14 10.56 -6.22
CA TYR A 145 7.44 9.94 -6.48
C TYR A 145 8.46 10.85 -7.19
N HIS A 146 8.04 11.90 -7.89
CA HIS A 146 8.98 12.85 -8.51
C HIS A 146 9.67 13.79 -7.51
N ASN A 147 9.12 13.89 -6.30
CA ASN A 147 9.67 14.74 -5.23
C ASN A 147 10.54 13.98 -4.21
N LEU A 148 10.86 12.69 -4.49
CA LEU A 148 11.62 11.81 -3.60
C LEU A 148 13.09 11.67 -3.98
#